data_fb447bc83c3afa7b822f4735210d1864
#
_entry.id   fb447bc83c3afa7b822f4735210d1864
#
_cell.length_a   1.000
_cell.length_b   1.000
_cell.length_c   1.000
_cell.angle_alpha   90.00
_cell.angle_beta   90.00
_cell.angle_gamma   90.00
#
_symmetry.space_group_name_H-M   'P 1'
#
loop_
_entity.id
_entity.type
_entity.pdbx_description
1 polymer ?
#
loop_
_entity_poly.entity_id
_entity_poly.type
_entity_poly.pdbx_seq_one_letter_code
_entity_poly.pdbx_strand_id
1 'polypeptide(L)'
;MNSLDEIARLVRQCSDCELGLGRKNAVPGEGSPNADLMIIGEGPGAQEDLLGRPFVGRAGQFLDELLAYIGLKREDVFIANMVKCRPPENRNPLPAEVSACNKYLERQIELLDPLLIVTLGRVSLTRFFPGESMTRARGKVREKDGRFIYPVMHPAAALDRKSTRLNSSHVLNS
;
A
#
# COMPACT_ATOMS: atom_id res chain seq x y z
N MET A 1 10.71 12.17 -14.86
CA MET A 1 10.84 11.04 -13.91
C MET A 1 11.22 9.79 -14.71
N ASN A 2 12.54 9.52 -14.78
CA ASN A 2 13.09 8.47 -15.66
C ASN A 2 13.61 7.26 -14.88
N SER A 3 13.62 7.34 -13.54
CA SER A 3 14.01 6.22 -12.67
C SER A 3 13.21 6.25 -11.35
N LEU A 4 13.18 5.11 -10.64
CA LEU A 4 12.56 5.00 -9.31
C LEU A 4 13.28 5.90 -8.29
N ASP A 5 14.60 6.04 -8.38
CA ASP A 5 15.40 6.91 -7.51
C ASP A 5 15.05 8.38 -7.71
N GLU A 6 14.86 8.79 -8.96
CA GLU A 6 14.40 10.15 -9.26
C GLU A 6 13.00 10.40 -8.68
N ILE A 7 12.08 9.44 -8.83
CA ILE A 7 10.75 9.53 -8.22
C ILE A 7 10.87 9.65 -6.70
N ALA A 8 11.70 8.82 -6.07
CA ALA A 8 11.90 8.85 -4.63
C ALA A 8 12.43 10.21 -4.14
N ARG A 9 13.37 10.81 -4.87
CA ARG A 9 13.89 12.15 -4.59
C ARG A 9 12.79 13.20 -4.69
N LEU A 10 12.00 13.19 -5.77
CA LEU A 10 10.91 14.14 -5.99
C LEU A 10 9.80 14.00 -4.94
N VAL A 11 9.45 12.78 -4.56
CA VAL A 11 8.48 12.50 -3.49
C VAL A 11 8.94 13.10 -2.16
N ARG A 12 10.22 12.98 -1.81
CA ARG A 12 10.75 13.57 -0.56
C ARG A 12 10.67 15.09 -0.52
N GLN A 13 10.73 15.75 -1.68
CA GLN A 13 10.68 17.20 -1.83
C GLN A 13 9.26 17.74 -2.14
N CYS A 14 8.29 16.85 -2.35
CA CYS A 14 6.94 17.22 -2.80
C CYS A 14 6.17 18.02 -1.75
N SER A 15 5.47 19.06 -2.20
CA SER A 15 4.57 19.91 -1.40
C SER A 15 3.21 20.16 -2.09
N ASP A 16 2.78 19.26 -2.97
CA ASP A 16 1.63 19.50 -3.85
C ASP A 16 0.27 19.32 -3.14
N CYS A 17 0.25 18.89 -1.90
CA CYS A 17 -0.97 18.77 -1.09
C CYS A 17 -0.70 18.94 0.39
N GLU A 18 -1.77 19.13 1.17
CA GLU A 18 -1.73 19.37 2.62
C GLU A 18 -0.96 18.29 3.41
N LEU A 19 -0.94 17.04 2.93
CA LEU A 19 -0.21 15.95 3.59
C LEU A 19 1.29 16.22 3.67
N GLY A 20 1.83 17.03 2.76
CA GLY A 20 3.23 17.43 2.75
C GLY A 20 3.63 18.30 3.94
N LEU A 21 2.68 19.03 4.51
CA LEU A 21 2.92 19.96 5.63
C LEU A 21 3.05 19.24 6.98
N GLY A 22 2.31 18.15 7.18
CA GLY A 22 2.24 17.46 8.47
C GLY A 22 3.12 16.22 8.60
N ARG A 23 3.78 15.79 7.53
CA ARG A 23 4.62 14.58 7.53
C ARG A 23 5.96 14.81 8.24
N LYS A 24 6.51 13.75 8.83
CA LYS A 24 7.94 13.71 9.23
C LYS A 24 8.81 13.31 8.04
N ASN A 25 8.43 12.25 7.37
CA ASN A 25 9.09 11.77 6.15
C ASN A 25 8.05 11.42 5.09
N ALA A 26 8.37 11.70 3.83
CA ALA A 26 7.66 11.09 2.71
C ALA A 26 8.10 9.63 2.55
N VAL A 27 7.19 8.80 2.06
CA VAL A 27 7.39 7.35 1.86
C VAL A 27 7.25 7.04 0.37
N PRO A 28 8.33 7.08 -0.40
CA PRO A 28 8.28 6.89 -1.86
C PRO A 28 7.78 5.50 -2.27
N GLY A 29 8.15 4.49 -1.52
CA GLY A 29 8.07 3.08 -1.84
C GLY A 29 9.47 2.46 -1.84
N GLU A 30 9.54 1.13 -1.81
CA GLU A 30 10.80 0.39 -1.82
C GLU A 30 10.64 -1.00 -2.42
N GLY A 31 11.75 -1.60 -2.85
CA GLY A 31 11.81 -2.97 -3.35
C GLY A 31 12.64 -3.08 -4.62
N SER A 32 12.51 -4.22 -5.30
CA SER A 32 13.21 -4.49 -6.54
C SER A 32 12.80 -3.52 -7.66
N PRO A 33 13.74 -2.92 -8.38
CA PRO A 33 13.44 -2.14 -9.57
C PRO A 33 12.94 -2.97 -10.75
N ASN A 34 13.07 -4.30 -10.67
CA ASN A 34 12.63 -5.25 -11.69
C ASN A 34 11.56 -6.20 -11.14
N ALA A 35 10.75 -5.73 -10.19
CA ALA A 35 9.74 -6.55 -9.56
C ALA A 35 8.57 -6.86 -10.50
N ASP A 36 8.28 -8.14 -10.72
CA ASP A 36 7.06 -8.60 -11.39
C ASP A 36 5.81 -8.43 -10.52
N LEU A 37 5.99 -8.30 -9.21
CA LEU A 37 4.93 -8.10 -8.22
C LEU A 37 5.06 -6.73 -7.56
N MET A 38 4.02 -5.90 -7.74
CA MET A 38 3.88 -4.63 -7.04
C MET A 38 2.74 -4.71 -6.02
N ILE A 39 2.99 -4.23 -4.81
CA ILE A 39 2.00 -4.17 -3.72
C ILE A 39 1.65 -2.71 -3.47
N ILE A 40 0.37 -2.37 -3.52
CA ILE A 40 -0.12 -1.01 -3.37
C ILE A 40 -1.07 -0.92 -2.17
N GLY A 41 -0.64 -0.22 -1.13
CA GLY A 41 -1.47 0.13 0.03
C GLY A 41 -2.13 1.50 -0.12
N GLU A 42 -2.71 1.97 0.97
CA GLU A 42 -3.45 3.23 1.02
C GLU A 42 -2.55 4.43 1.27
N GLY A 43 -1.85 4.46 2.38
CA GLY A 43 -0.98 5.55 2.80
C GLY A 43 -0.09 5.15 3.98
N PRO A 44 0.96 5.94 4.27
CA PRO A 44 1.83 5.70 5.41
C PRO A 44 1.11 5.84 6.74
N GLY A 45 1.40 4.96 7.69
CA GLY A 45 1.05 5.08 9.09
C GLY A 45 2.14 5.80 9.89
N ALA A 46 2.02 5.79 11.23
CA ALA A 46 2.94 6.51 12.12
C ALA A 46 4.38 6.00 12.04
N GLN A 47 4.58 4.69 11.96
CA GLN A 47 5.93 4.10 11.87
C GLN A 47 6.55 4.34 10.51
N GLU A 48 5.76 4.27 9.45
CA GLU A 48 6.19 4.56 8.09
C GLU A 48 6.60 6.03 7.93
N ASP A 49 5.84 6.95 8.50
CA ASP A 49 6.16 8.39 8.53
C ASP A 49 7.44 8.66 9.32
N LEU A 50 7.66 7.93 10.42
CA LEU A 50 8.87 8.07 11.22
C LEU A 50 10.13 7.58 10.49
N LEU A 51 10.03 6.46 9.76
CA LEU A 51 11.16 5.78 9.14
C LEU A 51 11.34 6.10 7.65
N GLY A 52 10.35 6.70 6.99
CA GLY A 52 10.37 6.97 5.55
C GLY A 52 10.28 5.71 4.68
N ARG A 53 9.80 4.60 5.23
CA ARG A 53 9.70 3.29 4.55
C ARG A 53 8.27 2.75 4.60
N PRO A 54 7.78 2.08 3.52
CA PRO A 54 6.43 1.54 3.48
C PRO A 54 6.30 0.26 4.32
N PHE A 55 5.16 0.08 4.96
CA PHE A 55 4.80 -1.16 5.66
C PHE A 55 5.87 -1.65 6.65
N VAL A 56 6.23 -0.83 7.62
CA VAL A 56 7.21 -1.17 8.70
C VAL A 56 6.55 -1.30 10.08
N GLY A 57 5.28 -0.91 10.23
CA GLY A 57 4.47 -1.13 11.43
C GLY A 57 3.90 -2.56 11.51
N ARG A 58 2.91 -2.76 12.40
CA ARG A 58 2.28 -4.09 12.60
C ARG A 58 1.69 -4.69 11.32
N ALA A 59 1.02 -3.86 10.49
CA ALA A 59 0.49 -4.32 9.22
C ALA A 59 1.61 -4.73 8.24
N GLY A 60 2.75 -4.06 8.30
CA GLY A 60 3.94 -4.39 7.52
C GLY A 60 4.58 -5.70 7.94
N GLN A 61 4.69 -5.96 9.25
CA GLN A 61 5.19 -7.24 9.77
C GLN A 61 4.30 -8.40 9.30
N PHE A 62 2.99 -8.22 9.33
CA PHE A 62 2.07 -9.22 8.81
C PHE A 62 2.19 -9.40 7.29
N LEU A 63 2.44 -8.34 6.54
CA LEU A 63 2.74 -8.42 5.10
C LEU A 63 4.02 -9.24 4.86
N ASP A 64 5.06 -9.04 5.67
CA ASP A 64 6.30 -9.81 5.58
C ASP A 64 6.08 -11.30 5.85
N GLU A 65 5.23 -11.65 6.83
CA GLU A 65 4.82 -13.04 7.09
C GLU A 65 4.09 -13.66 5.88
N LEU A 66 3.19 -12.90 5.25
CA LEU A 66 2.46 -13.36 4.06
C LEU A 66 3.39 -13.56 2.86
N LEU A 67 4.34 -12.65 2.64
CA LEU A 67 5.35 -12.80 1.58
C LEU A 67 6.22 -14.03 1.84
N ALA A 68 6.71 -14.21 3.05
CA ALA A 68 7.51 -15.38 3.43
C ALA A 68 6.73 -16.69 3.23
N TYR A 69 5.43 -16.70 3.53
CA TYR A 69 4.57 -17.87 3.33
C TYR A 69 4.50 -18.33 1.87
N ILE A 70 4.59 -17.39 0.93
CA ILE A 70 4.63 -17.70 -0.52
C ILE A 70 6.04 -17.76 -1.08
N GLY A 71 7.07 -17.75 -0.23
CA GLY A 71 8.48 -17.87 -0.63
C GLY A 71 9.10 -16.59 -1.18
N LEU A 72 8.49 -15.42 -0.94
CA LEU A 72 9.00 -14.12 -1.37
C LEU A 72 9.54 -13.31 -0.18
N LYS A 73 10.46 -12.40 -0.48
CA LYS A 73 10.98 -11.39 0.44
C LYS A 73 10.58 -9.99 -0.04
N ARG A 74 10.74 -8.99 0.81
CA ARG A 74 10.47 -7.58 0.45
C ARG A 74 11.31 -7.11 -0.73
N GLU A 75 12.55 -7.61 -0.84
CA GLU A 75 13.49 -7.28 -1.93
C GLU A 75 13.12 -7.89 -3.28
N ASP A 76 12.20 -8.87 -3.31
CA ASP A 76 11.72 -9.50 -4.56
C ASP A 76 10.52 -8.76 -5.16
N VAL A 77 9.86 -7.91 -4.38
CA VAL A 77 8.65 -7.18 -4.76
C VAL A 77 8.90 -5.68 -4.69
N PHE A 78 7.96 -4.87 -5.20
CA PHE A 78 7.96 -3.43 -4.96
C PHE A 78 6.73 -3.03 -4.15
N ILE A 79 6.94 -2.32 -3.05
CA ILE A 79 5.87 -1.93 -2.12
C ILE A 79 5.73 -0.41 -2.12
N ALA A 80 4.51 0.07 -2.38
CA ALA A 80 4.19 1.48 -2.37
C ALA A 80 2.79 1.74 -1.80
N ASN A 81 2.41 3.00 -1.69
CA ASN A 81 1.07 3.44 -1.31
C ASN A 81 0.48 4.39 -2.35
N MET A 82 -0.84 4.55 -2.32
CA MET A 82 -1.59 5.53 -3.12
C MET A 82 -1.11 6.96 -2.85
N VAL A 83 -0.96 7.31 -1.55
CA VAL A 83 -0.35 8.58 -1.13
C VAL A 83 0.99 8.33 -0.47
N LYS A 84 1.93 9.27 -0.64
CA LYS A 84 3.32 9.14 -0.18
C LYS A 84 3.57 9.82 1.17
N CYS A 85 2.55 10.46 1.74
CA CYS A 85 2.61 11.15 3.01
C CYS A 85 1.50 10.65 3.93
N ARG A 86 1.77 10.64 5.24
CA ARG A 86 0.82 10.17 6.24
C ARG A 86 -0.36 11.13 6.37
N PRO A 87 -1.62 10.65 6.20
CA PRO A 87 -2.79 11.45 6.54
C PRO A 87 -2.90 11.67 8.07
N PRO A 88 -3.40 12.84 8.52
CA PRO A 88 -3.63 13.12 9.94
C PRO A 88 -4.45 11.99 10.59
N GLU A 89 -4.02 11.55 11.79
CA GLU A 89 -4.69 10.50 12.58
C GLU A 89 -4.93 9.18 11.82
N ASN A 90 -4.13 8.91 10.79
CA ASN A 90 -4.26 7.75 9.90
C ASN A 90 -5.65 7.64 9.24
N ARG A 91 -6.33 8.77 9.00
CA ARG A 91 -7.58 8.76 8.22
C ARG A 91 -7.34 8.30 6.79
N ASN A 92 -8.38 7.93 6.09
CA ASN A 92 -8.29 7.70 4.64
C ASN A 92 -7.85 8.99 3.93
N PRO A 93 -7.00 8.89 2.90
CA PRO A 93 -6.63 10.06 2.10
C PRO A 93 -7.86 10.61 1.36
N LEU A 94 -7.92 11.93 1.25
CA LEU A 94 -8.97 12.62 0.49
C LEU A 94 -8.76 12.42 -1.02
N PRO A 95 -9.83 12.49 -1.83
CA PRO A 95 -9.70 12.38 -3.29
C PRO A 95 -8.70 13.37 -3.91
N ALA A 96 -8.65 14.60 -3.40
CA ALA A 96 -7.69 15.61 -3.87
C ALA A 96 -6.24 15.24 -3.55
N GLU A 97 -5.99 14.64 -2.37
CA GLU A 97 -4.66 14.16 -1.95
C GLU A 97 -4.20 12.98 -2.82
N VAL A 98 -5.11 12.04 -3.08
CA VAL A 98 -4.85 10.92 -4.00
C VAL A 98 -4.54 11.44 -5.40
N SER A 99 -5.34 12.38 -5.92
CA SER A 99 -5.15 12.98 -7.25
C SER A 99 -3.80 13.68 -7.37
N ALA A 100 -3.42 14.50 -6.40
CA ALA A 100 -2.14 15.20 -6.39
C ALA A 100 -0.94 14.24 -6.34
N CYS A 101 -1.08 13.12 -5.62
CA CYS A 101 -0.01 12.14 -5.43
C CYS A 101 0.08 11.10 -6.56
N ASN A 102 -0.99 10.94 -7.36
CA ASN A 102 -1.15 9.87 -8.35
C ASN A 102 -0.03 9.83 -9.40
N LYS A 103 0.49 10.99 -9.81
CA LYS A 103 1.58 11.09 -10.79
C LYS A 103 2.83 10.27 -10.44
N TYR A 104 3.13 10.13 -9.13
CA TYR A 104 4.26 9.33 -8.67
C TYR A 104 3.97 7.83 -8.78
N LEU A 105 2.77 7.43 -8.36
CA LEU A 105 2.38 6.01 -8.43
C LEU A 105 2.24 5.54 -9.88
N GLU A 106 1.64 6.35 -10.75
CA GLU A 106 1.55 6.06 -12.19
C GLU A 106 2.93 5.83 -12.77
N ARG A 107 3.85 6.75 -12.51
CA ARG A 107 5.19 6.63 -13.06
C ARG A 107 5.97 5.44 -12.46
N GLN A 108 5.71 5.08 -11.21
CA GLN A 108 6.27 3.85 -10.62
C GLN A 108 5.74 2.60 -11.35
N ILE A 109 4.42 2.53 -11.61
CA ILE A 109 3.82 1.41 -12.34
C ILE A 109 4.36 1.32 -13.77
N GLU A 110 4.53 2.44 -14.45
CA GLU A 110 5.08 2.47 -15.81
C GLU A 110 6.55 2.00 -15.86
N LEU A 111 7.39 2.43 -14.91
CA LEU A 111 8.81 2.09 -14.88
C LEU A 111 9.05 0.64 -14.44
N LEU A 112 8.25 0.14 -13.52
CA LEU A 112 8.34 -1.24 -13.04
C LEU A 112 7.74 -2.23 -14.04
N ASP A 113 6.69 -1.81 -14.73
CA ASP A 113 5.86 -2.64 -15.61
C ASP A 113 5.52 -4.01 -15.02
N PRO A 114 4.97 -4.06 -13.79
CA PRO A 114 4.77 -5.31 -13.07
C PRO A 114 3.70 -6.18 -13.74
N LEU A 115 3.93 -7.49 -13.75
CA LEU A 115 2.95 -8.47 -14.24
C LEU A 115 1.70 -8.52 -13.33
N LEU A 116 1.91 -8.44 -12.02
CA LEU A 116 0.86 -8.54 -11.01
C LEU A 116 0.90 -7.34 -10.05
N ILE A 117 -0.26 -6.73 -9.84
CA ILE A 117 -0.45 -5.70 -8.81
C ILE A 117 -1.41 -6.24 -7.75
N VAL A 118 -0.94 -6.32 -6.51
CA VAL A 118 -1.77 -6.63 -5.34
C VAL A 118 -2.21 -5.32 -4.70
N THR A 119 -3.54 -5.09 -4.63
CA THR A 119 -4.09 -3.91 -3.95
C THR A 119 -4.52 -4.26 -2.54
N LEU A 120 -4.03 -3.52 -1.54
CA LEU A 120 -4.32 -3.72 -0.13
C LEU A 120 -5.42 -2.73 0.33
N GLY A 121 -6.65 -3.23 0.41
CA GLY A 121 -7.78 -2.47 0.89
C GLY A 121 -8.54 -1.68 -0.18
N ARG A 122 -9.55 -0.93 0.30
CA ARG A 122 -10.53 -0.28 -0.57
C ARG A 122 -9.95 0.86 -1.41
N VAL A 123 -9.12 1.70 -0.82
CA VAL A 123 -8.60 2.90 -1.51
C VAL A 123 -7.73 2.51 -2.71
N SER A 124 -6.83 1.54 -2.55
CA SER A 124 -6.01 1.04 -3.65
C SER A 124 -6.82 0.27 -4.70
N LEU A 125 -7.90 -0.44 -4.29
CA LEU A 125 -8.82 -1.09 -5.22
C LEU A 125 -9.50 -0.07 -6.16
N THR A 126 -9.98 1.06 -5.62
CA THR A 126 -10.75 2.04 -6.39
C THR A 126 -9.94 2.69 -7.52
N ARG A 127 -8.62 2.69 -7.44
CA ARG A 127 -7.75 3.14 -8.53
C ARG A 127 -7.97 2.32 -9.81
N PHE A 128 -8.08 1.01 -9.67
CA PHE A 128 -8.20 0.10 -10.81
C PHE A 128 -9.66 -0.18 -11.18
N PHE A 129 -10.53 -0.25 -10.18
CA PHE A 129 -11.95 -0.57 -10.33
C PHE A 129 -12.82 0.40 -9.53
N PRO A 130 -13.05 1.63 -10.07
CA PRO A 130 -13.90 2.62 -9.42
C PRO A 130 -15.31 2.07 -9.16
N GLY A 131 -15.85 2.31 -7.97
CA GLY A 131 -17.18 1.85 -7.59
C GLY A 131 -17.29 0.38 -7.18
N GLU A 132 -16.21 -0.39 -7.30
CA GLU A 132 -16.20 -1.80 -6.90
C GLU A 132 -16.10 -1.95 -5.37
N SER A 133 -16.82 -2.93 -4.81
CA SER A 133 -16.72 -3.24 -3.38
C SER A 133 -15.66 -4.30 -3.10
N MET A 134 -14.92 -4.13 -1.99
CA MET A 134 -13.95 -5.12 -1.53
C MET A 134 -14.56 -6.51 -1.32
N THR A 135 -15.82 -6.59 -0.88
CA THR A 135 -16.50 -7.87 -0.65
C THR A 135 -16.63 -8.68 -1.93
N ARG A 136 -16.89 -8.01 -3.06
CA ARG A 136 -17.01 -8.67 -4.38
C ARG A 136 -15.67 -8.89 -5.06
N ALA A 137 -14.72 -7.95 -4.90
CA ALA A 137 -13.46 -7.95 -5.62
C ALA A 137 -12.38 -8.84 -4.99
N ARG A 138 -12.34 -8.93 -3.65
CA ARG A 138 -11.25 -9.61 -2.94
C ARG A 138 -11.07 -11.06 -3.38
N GLY A 139 -9.80 -11.44 -3.54
CA GLY A 139 -9.43 -12.81 -3.89
C GLY A 139 -9.71 -13.20 -5.35
N LYS A 140 -10.08 -12.24 -6.21
CA LYS A 140 -10.35 -12.50 -7.63
C LYS A 140 -9.34 -11.73 -8.47
N VAL A 141 -8.52 -12.47 -9.20
CA VAL A 141 -7.62 -11.88 -10.21
C VAL A 141 -8.45 -11.35 -11.38
N ARG A 142 -8.13 -10.15 -11.82
CA ARG A 142 -8.71 -9.54 -13.03
C ARG A 142 -7.61 -8.86 -13.84
N GLU A 143 -7.75 -8.90 -15.14
CA GLU A 143 -6.86 -8.17 -16.05
C GLU A 143 -7.34 -6.73 -16.24
N LYS A 144 -6.41 -5.79 -16.22
CA LYS A 144 -6.62 -4.40 -16.57
C LYS A 144 -5.33 -3.78 -17.11
N ASP A 145 -5.44 -3.12 -18.25
CA ASP A 145 -4.31 -2.40 -18.89
C ASP A 145 -3.05 -3.29 -19.08
N GLY A 146 -3.28 -4.56 -19.48
CA GLY A 146 -2.24 -5.55 -19.72
C GLY A 146 -1.58 -6.15 -18.46
N ARG A 147 -2.14 -5.89 -17.27
CA ARG A 147 -1.62 -6.39 -15.99
C ARG A 147 -2.70 -7.14 -15.22
N PHE A 148 -2.28 -8.07 -14.39
CA PHE A 148 -3.18 -8.73 -13.45
C PHE A 148 -3.31 -7.89 -12.17
N ILE A 149 -4.54 -7.70 -11.72
CA ILE A 149 -4.86 -6.99 -10.46
C ILE A 149 -5.49 -7.98 -9.49
N TYR A 150 -4.92 -8.09 -8.29
CA TYR A 150 -5.39 -9.00 -7.24
C TYR A 150 -5.75 -8.22 -5.97
N PRO A 151 -7.04 -7.92 -5.76
CA PRO A 151 -7.48 -7.21 -4.56
C PRO A 151 -7.51 -8.12 -3.33
N VAL A 152 -6.91 -7.65 -2.24
CA VAL A 152 -6.97 -8.31 -0.93
C VAL A 152 -7.35 -7.31 0.16
N MET A 153 -7.82 -7.83 1.29
CA MET A 153 -8.10 -7.01 2.46
C MET A 153 -6.81 -6.37 2.98
N HIS A 154 -6.91 -5.14 3.49
CA HIS A 154 -5.75 -4.52 4.12
C HIS A 154 -5.26 -5.37 5.31
N PRO A 155 -3.94 -5.59 5.48
CA PRO A 155 -3.38 -6.41 6.56
C PRO A 155 -3.87 -6.01 7.95
N ALA A 156 -4.06 -4.72 8.23
CA ALA A 156 -4.61 -4.22 9.48
C ALA A 156 -6.00 -4.82 9.80
N ALA A 157 -6.88 -4.96 8.80
CA ALA A 157 -8.21 -5.54 9.01
C ALA A 157 -8.16 -7.05 9.35
N ALA A 158 -7.13 -7.75 8.92
CA ALA A 158 -6.91 -9.15 9.29
C ALA A 158 -6.41 -9.29 10.73
N LEU A 159 -5.55 -8.37 11.16
CA LEU A 159 -5.05 -8.32 12.54
C LEU A 159 -6.15 -8.03 13.55
N ASP A 160 -7.06 -7.11 13.26
CA ASP A 160 -8.20 -6.79 14.12
C ASP A 160 -9.13 -7.99 14.31
N ARG A 161 -9.39 -8.76 13.26
CA ARG A 161 -10.19 -9.99 13.34
C ARG A 161 -9.53 -11.10 14.14
N LYS A 162 -8.20 -11.23 14.07
CA LYS A 162 -7.45 -12.21 14.87
C LYS A 162 -7.51 -11.87 16.36
N SER A 163 -7.36 -10.61 16.73
CA SER A 163 -7.48 -10.16 18.11
C SER A 163 -8.89 -10.36 18.67
N THR A 164 -9.94 -10.09 17.89
CA THR A 164 -11.34 -10.29 18.28
C THR A 164 -11.66 -11.77 18.52
N ARG A 165 -11.14 -12.69 17.70
CA ARG A 165 -11.32 -14.14 17.89
C ARG A 165 -10.60 -14.67 19.11
N LEU A 166 -9.39 -14.18 19.41
CA LEU A 166 -8.66 -14.57 20.62
C LEU A 166 -9.37 -14.11 21.90
N ASN A 167 -9.96 -12.90 21.89
CA ASN A 167 -10.71 -12.40 23.04
C ASN A 167 -12.04 -13.15 23.23
N SER A 168 -12.68 -13.62 22.15
CA SER A 168 -13.93 -14.41 22.26
C SER A 168 -13.70 -15.81 22.84
N SER A 169 -12.53 -16.41 22.64
CA SER A 169 -12.21 -17.74 23.18
C SER A 169 -11.89 -17.71 24.67
N HIS A 170 -11.54 -16.55 25.25
CA HIS A 170 -11.33 -16.41 26.70
C HIS A 170 -12.62 -16.17 27.50
N VAL A 171 -13.72 -15.77 26.85
CA VAL A 171 -15.02 -15.52 27.53
C VAL A 171 -15.85 -16.80 27.70
N LEU A 172 -15.51 -17.90 27.02
CA LEU A 172 -16.26 -19.16 27.10
C LEU A 172 -15.72 -20.17 28.14
N ASN A 173 -14.69 -19.80 28.91
CA ASN A 173 -14.07 -20.65 29.94
C ASN A 173 -14.14 -20.04 31.35
N SER A 174 -15.20 -19.29 31.66
CA SER A 174 -15.50 -18.81 33.02
C SER A 174 -16.94 -19.13 33.43
#